data_9ac0da2c7780d2853f961bf02cef4729
#
_entry.id   9ac0da2c7780d2853f961bf02cef4729
#
_cell.length_a   1.000
_cell.length_b   1.000
_cell.length_c   1.000
_cell.angle_alpha   90.00
_cell.angle_beta   90.00
_cell.angle_gamma   90.00
#
_symmetry.space_group_name_H-M   'P 1'
#
loop_
_entity.id
_entity.type
_entity.pdbx_description
1 polymer ?
#
loop_
_entity_poly.entity_id
_entity_poly.type
_entity_poly.pdbx_seq_one_letter_code
_entity_poly.pdbx_strand_id
1 'polypeptide(L)'
;MSVCCPGSWIESPEIPAVQFAQQSITHPVAARTVVICGGGGGAAVTEDGGGRPAGVEAVVGKDYVASLLAVTVHAQRLLLLTDVGAVLEHFGTAAATPPAQLSLDDLSAMRFPAGSMAPKIESCRRFVNATDHRAGIGALSEPSALFAGTAGTTIGSHTNKHNAQHSPV
;
A
#
# COMPACT_ATOMS: atom_id res chain seq x y z
N MET A 1 -11.36 4.88 -3.15
CA MET A 1 -11.62 3.53 -2.66
C MET A 1 -12.16 2.70 -3.79
N SER A 2 -11.51 1.56 -4.07
CA SER A 2 -12.06 0.61 -5.02
C SER A 2 -12.91 -0.39 -4.26
N VAL A 3 -14.20 -0.29 -4.41
CA VAL A 3 -15.17 -1.23 -3.88
C VAL A 3 -15.58 -2.14 -5.03
N CYS A 4 -15.42 -3.45 -4.88
CA CYS A 4 -15.82 -4.42 -5.89
C CYS A 4 -17.27 -4.83 -5.64
N CYS A 5 -18.17 -4.36 -6.49
CA CYS A 5 -19.49 -5.00 -6.67
C CYS A 5 -19.40 -6.02 -7.81
N PRO A 6 -20.23 -7.08 -7.86
CA PRO A 6 -20.25 -8.01 -8.98
C PRO A 6 -20.51 -7.25 -10.29
N GLY A 7 -19.44 -6.97 -11.05
CA GLY A 7 -19.48 -6.34 -12.36
C GLY A 7 -18.90 -4.94 -12.51
N SER A 8 -18.51 -4.23 -11.45
CA SER A 8 -17.85 -2.92 -11.58
C SER A 8 -17.02 -2.56 -10.36
N TRP A 9 -15.87 -1.92 -10.58
CA TRP A 9 -15.09 -1.26 -9.54
C TRP A 9 -15.70 0.10 -9.29
N ILE A 10 -16.19 0.36 -8.07
CA ILE A 10 -16.67 1.69 -7.68
C ILE A 10 -15.53 2.39 -6.95
N GLU A 11 -15.03 3.46 -7.51
CA GLU A 11 -14.17 4.41 -6.80
C GLU A 11 -15.08 5.34 -5.98
N SER A 12 -15.15 5.14 -4.68
CA SER A 12 -15.83 6.06 -3.77
C SER A 12 -14.80 6.88 -2.99
N PRO A 13 -14.92 8.23 -2.95
CA PRO A 13 -13.89 9.08 -2.38
C PRO A 13 -13.77 9.02 -0.86
N GLU A 14 -14.76 8.55 -0.11
CA GLU A 14 -14.70 8.58 1.36
C GLU A 14 -15.43 7.39 1.99
N ILE A 15 -14.66 6.51 2.65
CA ILE A 15 -15.24 5.57 3.59
C ILE A 15 -14.55 5.73 4.95
N PRO A 16 -15.29 6.15 5.97
CA PRO A 16 -14.77 6.29 7.33
C PRO A 16 -14.61 4.94 8.08
N ALA A 17 -14.53 3.83 7.35
CA ALA A 17 -14.46 2.48 7.93
C ALA A 17 -13.33 2.27 8.95
N VAL A 18 -12.26 3.10 8.89
CA VAL A 18 -11.15 3.04 9.84
C VAL A 18 -11.44 3.83 11.11
N GLN A 19 -12.38 4.77 11.12
CA GLN A 19 -12.66 5.61 12.30
C GLN A 19 -13.13 4.82 13.53
N PHE A 20 -13.92 3.76 13.33
CA PHE A 20 -14.48 2.98 14.45
C PHE A 20 -13.45 2.14 15.21
N ALA A 21 -12.38 1.70 14.55
CA ALA A 21 -11.31 0.92 15.16
C ALA A 21 -10.05 1.74 15.47
N GLN A 22 -10.03 3.03 15.14
CA GLN A 22 -8.84 3.86 15.21
C GLN A 22 -8.23 3.88 16.62
N GLN A 23 -9.01 4.14 17.65
CA GLN A 23 -8.51 4.18 19.02
C GLN A 23 -8.02 2.82 19.52
N SER A 24 -8.68 1.74 19.10
CA SER A 24 -8.28 0.36 19.43
C SER A 24 -6.93 -0.03 18.80
N ILE A 25 -6.49 0.67 17.76
CA ILE A 25 -5.21 0.44 17.08
C ILE A 25 -4.15 1.44 17.56
N THR A 26 -4.47 2.73 17.60
CA THR A 26 -3.49 3.77 17.90
C THR A 26 -3.01 3.72 19.35
N HIS A 27 -3.87 3.38 20.31
CA HIS A 27 -3.51 3.27 21.73
C HIS A 27 -2.45 2.18 21.98
N PRO A 28 -2.66 0.91 21.54
CA PRO A 28 -1.63 -0.12 21.69
C PRO A 28 -0.34 0.20 20.93
N VAL A 29 -0.41 0.76 19.72
CA VAL A 29 0.77 1.18 18.95
C VAL A 29 1.57 2.23 19.71
N ALA A 30 0.92 3.23 20.30
CA ALA A 30 1.58 4.24 21.14
C ALA A 30 2.24 3.62 22.37
N ALA A 31 1.66 2.53 22.92
CA ALA A 31 2.23 1.73 24.01
C ALA A 31 3.29 0.72 23.55
N ARG A 32 3.78 0.82 22.31
CA ARG A 32 4.77 -0.08 21.68
C ARG A 32 4.33 -1.55 21.59
N THR A 33 3.04 -1.79 21.49
CA THR A 33 2.47 -3.12 21.28
C THR A 33 2.35 -3.39 19.79
N VAL A 34 2.69 -4.61 19.36
CA VAL A 34 2.45 -5.08 18.00
C VAL A 34 0.96 -5.35 17.84
N VAL A 35 0.34 -4.71 16.85
CA VAL A 35 -1.09 -4.85 16.58
C VAL A 35 -1.30 -5.62 15.28
N ILE A 36 -2.10 -6.69 15.33
CA ILE A 36 -2.56 -7.43 14.15
C ILE A 36 -4.01 -7.03 13.92
N CYS A 37 -4.29 -6.41 12.77
CA CYS A 37 -5.61 -5.88 12.44
C CYS A 37 -5.88 -5.92 10.94
N GLY A 38 -7.11 -5.57 10.53
CA GLY A 38 -7.51 -5.46 9.13
C GLY A 38 -7.91 -6.78 8.47
N GLY A 39 -7.41 -7.92 8.91
CA GLY A 39 -7.75 -9.24 8.35
C GLY A 39 -7.66 -9.27 6.81
N GLY A 40 -8.73 -9.69 6.15
CA GLY A 40 -8.84 -9.75 4.68
C GLY A 40 -9.22 -8.43 4.01
N GLY A 41 -9.47 -7.34 4.76
CA GLY A 41 -9.86 -6.03 4.21
C GLY A 41 -10.94 -5.29 5.00
N GLY A 42 -11.59 -5.95 5.97
CA GLY A 42 -12.63 -5.35 6.80
C GLY A 42 -14.02 -5.33 6.15
N ALA A 43 -15.01 -4.87 6.90
CA ALA A 43 -16.38 -4.69 6.42
C ALA A 43 -16.54 -3.33 5.73
N ALA A 44 -17.16 -3.32 4.55
CA ALA A 44 -17.52 -2.10 3.87
C ALA A 44 -18.74 -1.48 4.56
N VAL A 45 -18.61 -0.22 4.98
CA VAL A 45 -19.71 0.57 5.55
C VAL A 45 -19.76 1.94 4.90
N THR A 46 -20.95 2.51 4.86
CA THR A 46 -21.20 3.92 4.49
C THR A 46 -21.98 4.57 5.63
N GLU A 47 -22.11 5.88 5.62
CA GLU A 47 -23.02 6.58 6.52
C GLU A 47 -24.40 6.71 5.87
N ASP A 48 -25.45 6.38 6.62
CA ASP A 48 -26.82 6.69 6.23
C ASP A 48 -27.10 8.20 6.36
N GLY A 49 -28.26 8.65 5.88
CA GLY A 49 -28.64 10.07 5.96
C GLY A 49 -28.73 10.65 7.39
N GLY A 50 -28.52 9.83 8.42
CA GLY A 50 -28.48 10.20 9.84
C GLY A 50 -27.08 10.06 10.47
N GLY A 51 -26.04 9.82 9.68
CA GLY A 51 -24.65 9.64 10.15
C GLY A 51 -24.42 8.29 10.84
N ARG A 52 -25.28 7.30 10.65
CA ARG A 52 -25.09 5.96 11.22
C ARG A 52 -24.40 5.04 10.21
N PRO A 53 -23.46 4.20 10.68
CA PRO A 53 -22.84 3.22 9.78
C PRO A 53 -23.87 2.22 9.27
N ALA A 54 -23.95 2.08 7.96
CA ALA A 54 -24.76 1.11 7.25
C ALA A 54 -23.85 0.19 6.44
N GLY A 55 -24.04 -1.14 6.54
CA GLY A 55 -23.29 -2.11 5.77
C GLY A 55 -23.58 -1.98 4.27
N VAL A 56 -22.54 -2.12 3.45
CA VAL A 56 -22.63 -2.11 1.99
C VAL A 56 -22.16 -3.46 1.46
N GLU A 57 -22.89 -3.99 0.47
CA GLU A 57 -22.49 -5.22 -0.21
C GLU A 57 -21.29 -4.93 -1.15
N ALA A 58 -20.10 -4.92 -0.55
CA ALA A 58 -18.88 -4.56 -1.24
C ALA A 58 -17.67 -5.24 -0.59
N VAL A 59 -16.62 -5.49 -1.37
CA VAL A 59 -15.35 -6.02 -0.89
C VAL A 59 -14.30 -4.92 -0.87
N VAL A 60 -13.72 -4.69 0.30
CA VAL A 60 -12.61 -3.75 0.46
C VAL A 60 -11.29 -4.47 0.31
N GLY A 61 -10.46 -4.06 -0.64
CA GLY A 61 -9.15 -4.66 -0.88
C GLY A 61 -8.21 -4.49 0.32
N LYS A 62 -7.56 -5.59 0.75
CA LYS A 62 -6.62 -5.59 1.89
C LYS A 62 -5.46 -4.59 1.75
N ASP A 63 -4.93 -4.42 0.54
CA ASP A 63 -3.81 -3.52 0.27
C ASP A 63 -4.23 -2.06 0.49
N TYR A 64 -5.46 -1.72 0.11
CA TYR A 64 -6.05 -0.41 0.36
C TYR A 64 -6.23 -0.15 1.87
N VAL A 65 -6.82 -1.12 2.60
CA VAL A 65 -6.98 -1.02 4.06
C VAL A 65 -5.63 -0.84 4.74
N ALA A 66 -4.59 -1.55 4.30
CA ALA A 66 -3.24 -1.40 4.82
C ALA A 66 -2.70 0.02 4.63
N SER A 67 -2.90 0.63 3.45
CA SER A 67 -2.47 2.02 3.21
C SER A 67 -3.25 3.01 4.07
N LEU A 68 -4.54 2.82 4.22
CA LEU A 68 -5.40 3.66 5.05
C LEU A 68 -5.02 3.59 6.52
N LEU A 69 -4.79 2.38 7.05
CA LEU A 69 -4.29 2.16 8.41
C LEU A 69 -2.93 2.83 8.61
N ALA A 70 -2.00 2.65 7.67
CA ALA A 70 -0.67 3.23 7.77
C ALA A 70 -0.72 4.76 7.86
N VAL A 71 -1.58 5.41 7.07
CA VAL A 71 -1.82 6.87 7.17
C VAL A 71 -2.42 7.22 8.55
N THR A 72 -3.42 6.49 8.99
CA THR A 72 -4.14 6.76 10.25
C THR A 72 -3.23 6.64 11.49
N VAL A 73 -2.31 5.66 11.50
CA VAL A 73 -1.37 5.47 12.62
C VAL A 73 -0.08 6.26 12.46
N HIS A 74 0.02 7.12 11.45
CA HIS A 74 1.21 7.88 11.11
C HIS A 74 2.46 7.00 10.94
N ALA A 75 2.31 5.88 10.22
CA ALA A 75 3.39 4.94 9.99
C ALA A 75 4.52 5.59 9.20
N GLN A 76 5.76 5.32 9.60
CA GLN A 76 6.96 5.81 8.90
C GLN A 76 7.24 5.03 7.61
N ARG A 77 6.67 3.83 7.46
CA ARG A 77 6.81 2.99 6.26
C ARG A 77 5.58 2.10 6.09
N LEU A 78 5.22 1.85 4.84
CA LEU A 78 4.25 0.83 4.44
C LEU A 78 4.98 -0.26 3.65
N LEU A 79 4.90 -1.51 4.08
CA LEU A 79 5.44 -2.66 3.35
C LEU A 79 4.29 -3.56 2.90
N LEU A 80 4.18 -3.79 1.60
CA LEU A 80 3.24 -4.73 1.01
C LEU A 80 4.00 -5.99 0.57
N LEU A 81 3.86 -7.05 1.35
CA LEU A 81 4.53 -8.31 1.09
C LEU A 81 3.68 -9.19 0.16
N THR A 82 4.35 -9.87 -0.77
CA THR A 82 3.73 -10.67 -1.80
C THR A 82 4.59 -11.89 -2.14
N ASP A 83 4.15 -12.71 -3.08
CA ASP A 83 4.84 -13.90 -3.58
C ASP A 83 5.93 -13.59 -4.62
N VAL A 84 6.01 -12.34 -5.09
CA VAL A 84 7.06 -11.91 -6.02
C VAL A 84 8.08 -11.02 -5.33
N GLY A 85 9.34 -11.08 -5.81
CA GLY A 85 10.46 -10.39 -5.17
C GLY A 85 10.43 -8.87 -5.32
N ALA A 86 9.87 -8.34 -6.40
CA ALA A 86 9.84 -6.92 -6.69
C ALA A 86 8.76 -6.57 -7.73
N VAL A 87 8.48 -5.29 -7.90
CA VAL A 87 7.75 -4.77 -9.06
C VAL A 87 8.61 -4.97 -10.30
N LEU A 88 8.02 -5.39 -11.41
CA LEU A 88 8.74 -5.52 -12.69
C LEU A 88 8.30 -4.42 -13.64
N GLU A 89 9.26 -3.64 -14.14
CA GLU A 89 9.09 -2.84 -15.33
C GLU A 89 8.98 -3.77 -16.56
N HIS A 90 8.21 -3.36 -17.55
CA HIS A 90 8.01 -4.13 -18.79
C HIS A 90 7.58 -5.59 -18.55
N PHE A 91 6.73 -5.81 -17.54
CA PHE A 91 6.23 -7.13 -17.18
C PHE A 91 5.68 -7.88 -18.40
N GLY A 92 6.06 -9.16 -18.55
CA GLY A 92 5.65 -10.01 -19.69
C GLY A 92 6.50 -9.85 -20.95
N THR A 93 7.57 -9.08 -20.90
CA THR A 93 8.54 -8.95 -21.99
C THR A 93 9.93 -9.48 -21.62
N ALA A 94 10.79 -9.71 -22.59
CA ALA A 94 12.19 -10.11 -22.36
C ALA A 94 13.04 -8.99 -21.69
N ALA A 95 12.51 -7.76 -21.63
CA ALA A 95 13.15 -6.61 -21.01
C ALA A 95 12.66 -6.36 -19.56
N ALA A 96 11.95 -7.33 -18.96
CA ALA A 96 11.44 -7.19 -17.60
C ALA A 96 12.59 -7.04 -16.58
N THR A 97 12.66 -5.89 -15.93
CA THR A 97 13.68 -5.58 -14.91
C THR A 97 13.03 -5.08 -13.61
N PRO A 98 13.55 -5.50 -12.46
CA PRO A 98 13.06 -5.00 -11.17
C PRO A 98 13.76 -3.69 -10.80
N PRO A 99 13.08 -2.53 -10.83
CA PRO A 99 13.63 -1.30 -10.29
C PRO A 99 13.73 -1.38 -8.77
N ALA A 100 14.89 -1.01 -8.23
CA ALA A 100 15.08 -0.96 -6.78
C ALA A 100 14.31 0.22 -6.15
N GLN A 101 14.15 1.31 -6.90
CA GLN A 101 13.43 2.51 -6.46
C GLN A 101 12.58 3.08 -7.59
N LEU A 102 11.38 3.53 -7.23
CA LEU A 102 10.44 4.22 -8.12
C LEU A 102 9.96 5.51 -7.43
N SER A 103 9.86 6.57 -8.21
CA SER A 103 9.17 7.78 -7.80
C SER A 103 7.68 7.70 -8.13
N LEU A 104 6.89 8.63 -7.61
CA LEU A 104 5.49 8.78 -7.98
C LEU A 104 5.33 9.13 -9.47
N ASP A 105 6.28 9.87 -10.03
CA ASP A 105 6.30 10.23 -11.46
C ASP A 105 6.58 8.98 -12.31
N ASP A 106 7.54 8.13 -11.92
CA ASP A 106 7.82 6.87 -12.59
C ASP A 106 6.57 5.97 -12.61
N LEU A 107 5.88 5.85 -11.45
CA LEU A 107 4.63 5.07 -11.35
C LEU A 107 3.52 5.60 -12.25
N SER A 108 3.45 6.91 -12.45
CA SER A 108 2.45 7.54 -13.32
C SER A 108 2.71 7.27 -14.80
N ALA A 109 3.97 7.07 -15.18
CA ALA A 109 4.38 6.72 -16.55
C ALA A 109 4.24 5.22 -16.84
N MET A 110 4.26 4.36 -15.81
CA MET A 110 4.16 2.90 -15.94
C MET A 110 2.72 2.44 -16.13
N ARG A 111 2.55 1.38 -16.91
CA ARG A 111 1.26 0.69 -17.05
C ARG A 111 1.36 -0.67 -16.37
N PHE A 112 0.48 -0.89 -15.41
CA PHE A 112 0.35 -2.18 -14.73
C PHE A 112 -0.88 -2.89 -15.29
N PRO A 113 -0.74 -4.12 -15.84
CA PRO A 113 -1.91 -4.89 -16.27
C PRO A 113 -2.84 -5.15 -15.10
N ALA A 114 -4.12 -5.33 -15.40
CA ALA A 114 -5.11 -5.71 -14.39
C ALA A 114 -4.68 -7.02 -13.70
N GLY A 115 -4.57 -7.01 -12.38
CA GLY A 115 -4.09 -8.14 -11.60
C GLY A 115 -3.76 -7.73 -10.16
N SER A 116 -3.03 -8.58 -9.46
CA SER A 116 -2.71 -8.40 -8.04
C SER A 116 -1.73 -7.26 -7.75
N MET A 117 -0.91 -6.85 -8.73
CA MET A 117 0.11 -5.81 -8.53
C MET A 117 -0.47 -4.39 -8.58
N ALA A 118 -1.39 -4.09 -9.48
CA ALA A 118 -1.98 -2.75 -9.63
C ALA A 118 -2.59 -2.20 -8.33
N PRO A 119 -3.40 -2.97 -7.55
CA PRO A 119 -3.90 -2.50 -6.25
C PRO A 119 -2.80 -2.20 -5.23
N LYS A 120 -1.68 -2.95 -5.24
CA LYS A 120 -0.54 -2.72 -4.34
C LYS A 120 0.18 -1.41 -4.69
N ILE A 121 0.45 -1.19 -5.97
CA ILE A 121 1.05 0.06 -6.47
C ILE A 121 0.17 1.25 -6.10
N GLU A 122 -1.13 1.16 -6.33
CA GLU A 122 -2.07 2.25 -5.99
C GLU A 122 -2.09 2.52 -4.48
N SER A 123 -2.06 1.48 -3.65
CA SER A 123 -2.01 1.61 -2.19
C SER A 123 -0.71 2.27 -1.72
N CYS A 124 0.43 1.89 -2.31
CA CYS A 124 1.72 2.55 -2.04
C CYS A 124 1.69 4.02 -2.48
N ARG A 125 1.17 4.32 -3.68
CA ARG A 125 1.04 5.69 -4.19
C ARG A 125 0.21 6.56 -3.26
N ARG A 126 -0.93 6.06 -2.77
CA ARG A 126 -1.79 6.78 -1.81
C ARG A 126 -1.07 7.06 -0.50
N PHE A 127 -0.37 6.07 0.05
CA PHE A 127 0.39 6.25 1.29
C PHE A 127 1.50 7.30 1.13
N VAL A 128 2.31 7.20 0.07
CA VAL A 128 3.41 8.15 -0.21
C VAL A 128 2.86 9.56 -0.41
N ASN A 129 1.78 9.72 -1.21
CA ASN A 129 1.15 11.03 -1.41
C ASN A 129 0.60 11.66 -0.12
N ALA A 130 0.04 10.84 0.78
CA ALA A 130 -0.56 11.33 2.02
C ALA A 130 0.45 11.64 3.13
N THR A 131 1.63 11.01 3.12
CA THR A 131 2.56 11.05 4.26
C THR A 131 3.96 11.53 3.91
N ASP A 132 4.32 11.57 2.63
CA ASP A 132 5.70 11.78 2.12
C ASP A 132 6.71 10.73 2.63
N HIS A 133 6.20 9.64 3.24
CA HIS A 133 7.02 8.52 3.69
C HIS A 133 7.13 7.45 2.61
N ARG A 134 8.10 6.52 2.77
CA ARG A 134 8.39 5.49 1.78
C ARG A 134 7.47 4.28 1.95
N ALA A 135 7.04 3.72 0.81
CA ALA A 135 6.43 2.41 0.75
C ALA A 135 7.35 1.39 0.08
N GLY A 136 7.11 0.10 0.29
CA GLY A 136 7.87 -0.97 -0.34
C GLY A 136 6.98 -2.13 -0.76
N ILE A 137 7.33 -2.77 -1.88
CA ILE A 137 6.70 -4.01 -2.36
C ILE A 137 7.81 -5.04 -2.55
N GLY A 138 7.66 -6.23 -1.96
CA GLY A 138 8.67 -7.28 -2.05
C GLY A 138 8.22 -8.62 -1.50
N ALA A 139 9.15 -9.58 -1.49
CA ALA A 139 8.87 -10.95 -1.09
C ALA A 139 8.51 -11.08 0.39
N LEU A 140 7.56 -11.97 0.67
CA LEU A 140 7.17 -12.32 2.04
C LEU A 140 8.33 -12.91 2.85
N SER A 141 9.31 -13.52 2.18
CA SER A 141 10.50 -14.11 2.80
C SER A 141 11.56 -13.09 3.25
N GLU A 142 11.50 -11.83 2.76
CA GLU A 142 12.58 -10.85 2.95
C GLU A 142 12.08 -9.50 3.52
N PRO A 143 11.21 -9.47 4.55
CA PRO A 143 10.64 -8.22 5.05
C PRO A 143 11.68 -7.26 5.61
N SER A 144 12.72 -7.78 6.26
CA SER A 144 13.81 -6.96 6.83
C SER A 144 14.67 -6.32 5.75
N ALA A 145 14.97 -7.04 4.68
CA ALA A 145 15.72 -6.50 3.53
C ALA A 145 14.90 -5.45 2.78
N LEU A 146 13.58 -5.68 2.61
CA LEU A 146 12.68 -4.69 2.04
C LEU A 146 12.60 -3.42 2.91
N PHE A 147 12.52 -3.58 4.24
CA PHE A 147 12.54 -2.44 5.16
C PHE A 147 13.84 -1.64 5.06
N ALA A 148 14.98 -2.32 4.93
CA ALA A 148 16.29 -1.70 4.74
C ALA A 148 16.47 -1.08 3.34
N GLY A 149 15.64 -1.44 2.37
CA GLY A 149 15.75 -1.00 0.97
C GLY A 149 16.84 -1.74 0.17
N THR A 150 17.24 -2.92 0.64
CA THR A 150 18.24 -3.79 -0.02
C THR A 150 17.61 -4.92 -0.83
N ALA A 151 16.30 -5.09 -0.75
CA ALA A 151 15.51 -6.00 -1.58
C ALA A 151 14.17 -5.35 -1.95
N GLY A 152 13.49 -5.92 -2.94
CA GLY A 152 12.20 -5.43 -3.42
C GLY A 152 12.27 -4.12 -4.18
N THR A 153 11.13 -3.46 -4.31
CA THR A 153 10.99 -2.13 -4.89
C THR A 153 10.53 -1.13 -3.84
N THR A 154 11.31 -0.09 -3.62
CA THR A 154 10.95 1.03 -2.73
C THR A 154 10.30 2.15 -3.54
N ILE A 155 9.20 2.71 -3.04
CA ILE A 155 8.45 3.80 -3.66
C ILE A 155 8.54 5.03 -2.74
N GLY A 156 8.89 6.18 -3.32
CA GLY A 156 8.99 7.46 -2.62
C GLY A 156 8.51 8.62 -3.47
N SER A 157 8.38 9.81 -2.88
CA SER A 157 8.02 11.04 -3.60
C SER A 157 9.06 11.41 -4.67
N HIS A 158 10.33 11.15 -4.38
CA HIS A 158 11.45 11.39 -5.30
C HIS A 158 12.37 10.18 -5.39
N THR A 159 12.90 9.88 -6.57
CA THR A 159 13.98 8.90 -6.73
C THR A 159 15.26 9.48 -6.14
N ASN A 160 15.79 8.83 -5.12
CA ASN A 160 17.09 9.21 -4.56
C ASN A 160 18.19 8.68 -5.48
N LYS A 161 18.58 9.45 -6.52
CA LYS A 161 19.65 9.08 -7.47
C LYS A 161 21.06 9.02 -6.85
N HIS A 162 21.17 9.10 -5.52
CA HIS A 162 22.46 9.30 -4.83
C HIS A 162 23.09 8.05 -4.22
N ASN A 163 22.55 6.84 -4.41
CA ASN A 163 23.12 5.65 -3.76
C ASN A 163 23.78 4.62 -4.71
N ALA A 164 24.17 5.04 -5.93
CA ALA A 164 24.87 4.17 -6.88
C ALA A 164 26.41 4.32 -6.85
N GLN A 165 26.99 5.03 -5.88
CA GLN A 165 28.45 5.26 -5.83
C GLN A 165 29.02 5.04 -4.43
N HIS A 166 28.94 3.83 -3.90
CA HIS A 166 29.87 3.32 -2.89
C HIS A 166 29.95 1.80 -2.98
N SER A 167 30.68 1.31 -4.00
CA SER A 167 31.36 0.01 -3.87
C SER A 167 32.72 0.31 -3.26
N PRO A 168 33.08 -0.23 -2.10
CA PRO A 168 34.45 -0.20 -1.64
C PRO A 168 35.28 -1.13 -2.54
N VAL A 169 36.41 -0.62 -3.00
CA VAL A 169 37.53 -1.34 -3.59
C VAL A 169 38.18 -2.24 -2.54
#